data_6fab1832a5303eaa0fc9acc025bac169
#
_entry.id   6fab1832a5303eaa0fc9acc025bac169
#
_cell.length_a   1.000
_cell.length_b   1.000
_cell.length_c   1.000
_cell.angle_alpha   90.00
_cell.angle_beta   90.00
_cell.angle_gamma   90.00
#
_symmetry.space_group_name_H-M   'P 1'
#
loop_
_entity.id
_entity.type
_entity.pdbx_description
1 polymer ?
#
loop_
_entity_poly.entity_id
_entity_poly.type
_entity_poly.pdbx_seq_one_letter_code
_entity_poly.pdbx_strand_id
1 'polypeptide(L)'
;KSLINQKFFKAETSVYAEGTQTAQALALYLGLVPEGKEQLVADKLREVVAGNNYFLDFGLLGSKTVPAMLTKYGYIEDAMKMITKTEAPSWGYWVETMGYTTLPETWTLSPEFRDASLNHVFMGDVSAWMMNQLAGINYDAVEPGFRHILITPHFVEGMDWVKGEYHSV
;
A
#
# COMPACT_ATOMS: atom_id res chain seq x y z
N LYS A 1 -10.35 -19.14 -6.25
CA LYS A 1 -11.16 -17.93 -6.04
C LYS A 1 -12.47 -18.28 -5.33
N SER A 2 -13.32 -19.17 -5.89
CA SER A 2 -14.65 -19.51 -5.34
C SER A 2 -14.60 -19.96 -3.87
N LEU A 3 -13.75 -20.92 -3.51
CA LEU A 3 -13.63 -21.44 -2.13
C LEU A 3 -13.18 -20.37 -1.14
N ILE A 4 -12.29 -19.45 -1.56
CA ILE A 4 -11.85 -18.35 -0.70
C ILE A 4 -13.02 -17.40 -0.43
N ASN A 5 -13.78 -17.03 -1.46
CA ASN A 5 -14.93 -16.15 -1.30
C ASN A 5 -16.03 -16.79 -0.44
N GLN A 6 -16.30 -18.08 -0.64
CA GLN A 6 -17.27 -18.80 0.19
C GLN A 6 -16.88 -18.79 1.69
N LYS A 7 -15.59 -18.84 1.99
CA LYS A 7 -15.10 -18.92 3.37
C LYS A 7 -14.90 -17.54 4.01
N PHE A 8 -14.43 -16.54 3.25
CA PHE A 8 -13.91 -15.30 3.82
C PHE A 8 -14.64 -14.03 3.37
N PHE A 9 -15.43 -14.06 2.29
CA PHE A 9 -16.13 -12.88 1.82
C PHE A 9 -17.52 -12.76 2.42
N LYS A 10 -17.78 -11.69 3.14
CA LYS A 10 -19.07 -11.33 3.73
C LYS A 10 -19.82 -10.45 2.72
N ALA A 11 -20.69 -11.04 1.92
CA ALA A 11 -21.31 -10.39 0.77
C ALA A 11 -22.19 -9.18 1.14
N GLU A 12 -22.88 -9.24 2.29
CA GLU A 12 -23.77 -8.18 2.78
C GLU A 12 -23.00 -6.90 3.13
N THR A 13 -21.77 -7.03 3.60
CA THR A 13 -20.94 -5.92 4.06
C THR A 13 -19.76 -5.61 3.14
N SER A 14 -19.51 -6.43 2.12
CA SER A 14 -18.36 -6.36 1.23
C SER A 14 -17.02 -6.44 1.97
N VAL A 15 -16.97 -7.24 3.04
CA VAL A 15 -15.80 -7.37 3.92
C VAL A 15 -15.17 -8.75 3.77
N TYR A 16 -13.84 -8.79 3.71
CA TYR A 16 -13.05 -10.02 3.78
C TYR A 16 -12.58 -10.30 5.21
N ALA A 17 -12.77 -11.55 5.62
CA ALA A 17 -12.37 -12.06 6.94
C ALA A 17 -12.80 -11.11 8.08
N GLU A 18 -11.84 -10.59 8.85
CA GLU A 18 -12.10 -9.67 9.96
C GLU A 18 -12.08 -8.18 9.54
N GLY A 19 -12.02 -7.89 8.24
CA GLY A 19 -12.08 -6.52 7.73
C GLY A 19 -10.83 -5.68 7.97
N THR A 20 -9.68 -6.30 8.25
CA THR A 20 -8.42 -5.57 8.44
C THR A 20 -7.94 -4.91 7.17
N GLN A 21 -7.09 -3.89 7.29
CA GLN A 21 -6.47 -3.23 6.13
C GLN A 21 -5.84 -4.24 5.17
N THR A 22 -5.06 -5.21 5.69
CA THR A 22 -4.43 -6.26 4.89
C THR A 22 -5.45 -7.18 4.22
N ALA A 23 -6.50 -7.61 4.92
CA ALA A 23 -7.47 -8.56 4.37
C ALA A 23 -8.22 -7.97 3.16
N GLN A 24 -8.65 -6.72 3.27
CA GLN A 24 -9.33 -6.01 2.20
C GLN A 24 -8.38 -5.77 1.00
N ALA A 25 -7.19 -5.22 1.28
CA ALA A 25 -6.23 -4.90 0.22
C ALA A 25 -5.73 -6.15 -0.50
N LEU A 26 -5.42 -7.22 0.23
CA LEU A 26 -4.91 -8.47 -0.36
C LEU A 26 -5.93 -9.14 -1.28
N ALA A 27 -7.21 -9.12 -0.89
CA ALA A 27 -8.29 -9.67 -1.72
C ALA A 27 -8.41 -8.92 -3.06
N LEU A 28 -8.31 -7.59 -3.03
CA LEU A 28 -8.29 -6.74 -4.22
C LEU A 28 -7.05 -7.00 -5.08
N TYR A 29 -5.88 -7.00 -4.44
CA TYR A 29 -4.59 -7.15 -5.11
C TYR A 29 -4.46 -8.48 -5.87
N LEU A 30 -4.95 -9.56 -5.27
CA LEU A 30 -4.93 -10.90 -5.87
C LEU A 30 -6.12 -11.16 -6.82
N GLY A 31 -6.98 -10.18 -7.08
CA GLY A 31 -8.15 -10.34 -7.95
C GLY A 31 -9.15 -11.38 -7.43
N LEU A 32 -9.26 -11.54 -6.11
CA LEU A 32 -10.16 -12.52 -5.48
C LEU A 32 -11.59 -12.02 -5.43
N VAL A 33 -11.79 -10.73 -5.41
CA VAL A 33 -13.11 -10.10 -5.26
C VAL A 33 -14.08 -10.56 -6.38
N PRO A 34 -15.35 -10.86 -6.08
CA PRO A 34 -16.36 -11.11 -7.08
C PRO A 34 -16.50 -9.92 -8.03
N GLU A 35 -16.74 -10.21 -9.31
CA GLU A 35 -16.92 -9.20 -10.35
C GLU A 35 -18.00 -8.17 -9.96
N GLY A 36 -17.69 -6.90 -10.15
CA GLY A 36 -18.59 -5.78 -9.82
C GLY A 36 -18.67 -5.43 -8.33
N LYS A 37 -17.89 -6.08 -7.47
CA LYS A 37 -17.80 -5.78 -6.03
C LYS A 37 -16.48 -5.09 -5.63
N GLU A 38 -15.57 -4.91 -6.59
CA GLU A 38 -14.21 -4.43 -6.30
C GLU A 38 -14.23 -3.03 -5.66
N GLN A 39 -15.03 -2.11 -6.20
CA GLN A 39 -15.13 -0.77 -5.63
C GLN A 39 -15.69 -0.81 -4.20
N LEU A 40 -16.71 -1.62 -3.93
CA LEU A 40 -17.27 -1.74 -2.58
C LEU A 40 -16.26 -2.26 -1.56
N VAL A 41 -15.41 -3.20 -1.96
CA VAL A 41 -14.33 -3.72 -1.10
C VAL A 41 -13.24 -2.65 -0.90
N ALA A 42 -12.95 -1.86 -1.93
CA ALA A 42 -12.01 -0.74 -1.84
C ALA A 42 -12.55 0.38 -0.95
N ASP A 43 -13.85 0.69 -1.02
CA ASP A 43 -14.52 1.64 -0.13
C ASP A 43 -14.40 1.18 1.33
N LYS A 44 -14.56 -0.12 1.58
CA LYS A 44 -14.35 -0.70 2.93
C LYS A 44 -12.90 -0.61 3.38
N LEU A 45 -11.93 -0.83 2.48
CA LEU A 45 -10.52 -0.59 2.79
C LEU A 45 -10.29 0.86 3.24
N ARG A 46 -10.81 1.82 2.48
CA ARG A 46 -10.74 3.24 2.80
C ARG A 46 -11.38 3.56 4.16
N GLU A 47 -12.60 3.04 4.40
CA GLU A 47 -13.29 3.22 5.69
C GLU A 47 -12.46 2.73 6.89
N VAL A 48 -11.83 1.56 6.77
CA VAL A 48 -10.97 1.00 7.81
C VAL A 48 -9.72 1.86 8.03
N VAL A 49 -9.11 2.33 6.94
CA VAL A 49 -7.93 3.21 7.00
C VAL A 49 -8.28 4.55 7.66
N ALA A 50 -9.35 5.19 7.23
CA ALA A 50 -9.79 6.46 7.79
C ALA A 50 -10.26 6.32 9.25
N GLY A 51 -10.97 5.24 9.56
CA GLY A 51 -11.41 4.91 10.92
C GLY A 51 -10.26 4.66 11.89
N ASN A 52 -9.10 4.24 11.39
CA ASN A 52 -7.86 4.12 12.15
C ASN A 52 -6.97 5.39 12.07
N ASN A 53 -7.53 6.55 11.77
CA ASN A 53 -6.79 7.81 11.67
C ASN A 53 -5.58 7.73 10.73
N TYR A 54 -5.66 6.94 9.67
CA TYR A 54 -4.59 6.71 8.70
C TYR A 54 -3.32 6.08 9.30
N PHE A 55 -3.38 5.48 10.47
CA PHE A 55 -2.29 4.68 10.99
C PHE A 55 -2.19 3.34 10.27
N LEU A 56 -0.96 2.86 10.14
CA LEU A 56 -0.69 1.57 9.52
C LEU A 56 -1.06 0.45 10.50
N ASP A 57 -1.99 -0.41 10.10
CA ASP A 57 -2.39 -1.61 10.85
C ASP A 57 -2.14 -2.85 9.99
N PHE A 58 -0.88 -2.99 9.58
CA PHE A 58 -0.46 -4.10 8.75
C PHE A 58 1.04 -4.40 8.91
N GLY A 59 1.42 -5.62 8.58
CA GLY A 59 2.82 -6.04 8.42
C GLY A 59 3.24 -6.07 6.94
N LEU A 60 4.17 -6.96 6.64
CA LEU A 60 4.84 -7.08 5.33
C LEU A 60 3.88 -7.17 4.14
N LEU A 61 2.79 -7.93 4.25
CA LEU A 61 1.84 -8.10 3.13
C LEU A 61 1.04 -6.82 2.87
N GLY A 62 0.68 -6.10 3.91
CA GLY A 62 -0.06 -4.86 3.80
C GLY A 62 0.79 -3.72 3.26
N SER A 63 2.10 -3.70 3.55
CA SER A 63 3.02 -2.65 3.09
C SER A 63 2.99 -2.50 1.57
N LYS A 64 2.92 -3.62 0.85
CA LYS A 64 2.80 -3.64 -0.61
C LYS A 64 1.38 -3.35 -1.09
N THR A 65 0.38 -3.94 -0.45
CA THR A 65 -0.96 -4.04 -1.03
C THR A 65 -1.87 -2.88 -0.66
N VAL A 66 -1.77 -2.34 0.56
CA VAL A 66 -2.69 -1.30 1.05
C VAL A 66 -2.53 0.01 0.26
N PRO A 67 -1.34 0.64 0.17
CA PRO A 67 -1.19 1.87 -0.60
C PRO A 67 -1.52 1.67 -2.09
N ALA A 68 -1.11 0.52 -2.66
CA ALA A 68 -1.36 0.21 -4.07
C ALA A 68 -2.86 0.10 -4.38
N MET A 69 -3.63 -0.56 -3.51
CA MET A 69 -5.07 -0.72 -3.74
C MET A 69 -5.86 0.55 -3.44
N LEU A 70 -5.48 1.32 -2.42
CA LEU A 70 -6.06 2.66 -2.23
C LEU A 70 -5.89 3.51 -3.49
N THR A 71 -4.68 3.56 -4.04
CA THR A 71 -4.40 4.34 -5.26
C THR A 71 -5.18 3.83 -6.46
N LYS A 72 -5.17 2.53 -6.70
CA LYS A 72 -5.87 1.90 -7.84
C LYS A 72 -7.36 2.23 -7.87
N TYR A 73 -7.98 2.38 -6.72
CA TYR A 73 -9.41 2.66 -6.59
C TYR A 73 -9.74 4.13 -6.31
N GLY A 74 -8.79 5.05 -6.54
CA GLY A 74 -9.01 6.49 -6.50
C GLY A 74 -8.79 7.15 -5.14
N TYR A 75 -8.18 6.46 -4.18
CA TYR A 75 -7.94 6.94 -2.81
C TYR A 75 -6.47 7.26 -2.53
N ILE A 76 -5.76 7.84 -3.51
CA ILE A 76 -4.33 8.15 -3.38
C ILE A 76 -4.04 9.15 -2.27
N GLU A 77 -4.94 10.10 -2.01
CA GLU A 77 -4.82 11.05 -0.91
C GLU A 77 -4.79 10.35 0.46
N ASP A 78 -5.58 9.28 0.60
CA ASP A 78 -5.60 8.49 1.83
C ASP A 78 -4.31 7.67 1.97
N ALA A 79 -3.77 7.14 0.87
CA ALA A 79 -2.47 6.48 0.86
C ALA A 79 -1.33 7.47 1.22
N MET A 80 -1.33 8.69 0.67
CA MET A 80 -0.35 9.72 1.03
C MET A 80 -0.41 10.06 2.52
N LYS A 81 -1.60 10.28 3.08
CA LYS A 81 -1.77 10.56 4.52
C LYS A 81 -1.17 9.45 5.38
N MET A 82 -1.37 8.18 5.00
CA MET A 82 -0.79 7.05 5.72
C MET A 82 0.74 7.06 5.68
N ILE A 83 1.32 7.31 4.50
CA ILE A 83 2.75 7.21 4.25
C ILE A 83 3.50 8.35 4.94
N THR A 84 2.94 9.56 4.90
CA THR A 84 3.61 10.79 5.38
C THR A 84 3.32 11.14 6.83
N LYS A 85 2.51 10.37 7.54
CA LYS A 85 2.29 10.56 8.98
C LYS A 85 3.63 10.54 9.73
N THR A 86 3.80 11.47 10.67
CA THR A 86 5.03 11.59 11.49
C THR A 86 4.90 10.94 12.87
N GLU A 87 3.74 10.36 13.19
CA GLU A 87 3.50 9.56 14.38
C GLU A 87 3.55 8.06 14.06
N ALA A 88 3.97 7.26 15.01
CA ALA A 88 4.00 5.80 14.88
C ALA A 88 2.58 5.19 14.92
N PRO A 89 2.33 4.12 14.15
CA PRO A 89 3.20 3.51 13.16
C PRO A 89 3.05 4.14 11.77
N SER A 90 4.15 4.57 11.15
CA SER A 90 4.18 5.04 9.77
C SER A 90 5.60 5.09 9.20
N TRP A 91 5.75 5.15 7.88
CA TRP A 91 7.05 5.38 7.22
C TRP A 91 7.59 6.78 7.53
N GLY A 92 6.73 7.80 7.50
CA GLY A 92 7.14 9.17 7.85
C GLY A 92 7.67 9.26 9.28
N TYR A 93 7.11 8.53 10.23
CA TYR A 93 7.65 8.42 11.58
C TYR A 93 9.09 7.87 11.58
N TRP A 94 9.37 6.82 10.83
CA TRP A 94 10.73 6.27 10.77
C TRP A 94 11.74 7.25 10.18
N VAL A 95 11.37 7.94 9.10
CA VAL A 95 12.27 8.83 8.37
C VAL A 95 12.41 10.17 9.08
N GLU A 96 11.29 10.85 9.35
CA GLU A 96 11.28 12.22 9.86
C GLU A 96 11.48 12.30 11.38
N THR A 97 10.83 11.43 12.14
CA THR A 97 10.87 11.50 13.61
C THR A 97 12.05 10.73 14.19
N MET A 98 12.29 9.51 13.67
CA MET A 98 13.36 8.65 14.18
C MET A 98 14.69 8.85 13.44
N GLY A 99 14.70 9.49 12.28
CA GLY A 99 15.89 9.69 11.45
C GLY A 99 16.49 8.38 10.93
N TYR A 100 15.67 7.36 10.72
CA TYR A 100 16.15 6.09 10.20
C TYR A 100 16.58 6.21 8.74
N THR A 101 17.72 5.60 8.41
CA THR A 101 18.26 5.54 7.04
C THR A 101 17.93 4.21 6.35
N THR A 102 17.33 3.28 7.07
CA THR A 102 16.85 1.98 6.59
C THR A 102 15.46 1.72 7.16
N LEU A 103 14.72 0.79 6.56
CA LEU A 103 13.35 0.49 6.98
C LEU A 103 13.32 -0.82 7.80
N PRO A 104 12.95 -0.75 9.08
CA PRO A 104 12.83 -1.94 9.92
C PRO A 104 11.73 -2.90 9.47
N GLU A 105 11.81 -4.14 9.95
CA GLU A 105 10.80 -5.18 9.69
C GLU A 105 9.49 -4.94 10.46
N THR A 106 9.58 -4.29 11.62
CA THR A 106 8.44 -4.05 12.52
C THR A 106 8.25 -2.56 12.79
N TRP A 107 7.00 -2.14 12.92
CA TRP A 107 6.65 -0.74 13.17
C TRP A 107 7.16 -0.24 14.52
N THR A 108 7.25 -1.12 15.51
CA THR A 108 7.74 -0.80 16.85
C THR A 108 8.97 -1.63 17.16
N LEU A 109 10.09 -0.98 17.36
CA LEU A 109 11.31 -1.62 17.86
C LEU A 109 11.21 -1.71 19.39
N SER A 110 10.69 -2.82 19.88
CA SER A 110 10.65 -3.12 21.31
C SER A 110 11.73 -4.14 21.69
N PRO A 111 12.09 -4.26 22.97
CA PRO A 111 13.00 -5.30 23.44
C PRO A 111 12.55 -6.72 23.10
N GLU A 112 11.28 -6.93 22.86
CA GLU A 112 10.67 -8.21 22.47
C GLU A 112 11.00 -8.58 21.01
N PHE A 113 11.30 -7.58 20.16
CA PHE A 113 11.65 -7.73 18.74
C PHE A 113 13.14 -7.46 18.47
N ARG A 114 14.03 -7.81 19.42
CA ARG A 114 15.47 -7.55 19.29
C ARG A 114 16.12 -8.19 18.07
N ASP A 115 15.54 -9.28 17.58
CA ASP A 115 16.04 -10.02 16.41
C ASP A 115 15.38 -9.57 15.09
N ALA A 116 14.51 -8.55 15.11
CA ALA A 116 13.91 -8.00 13.92
C ALA A 116 14.96 -7.31 13.03
N SER A 117 14.85 -7.52 11.72
CA SER A 117 15.72 -6.83 10.77
C SER A 117 15.52 -5.31 10.83
N LEU A 118 16.62 -4.57 10.81
CA LEU A 118 16.58 -3.10 10.70
C LEU A 118 16.62 -2.62 9.24
N ASN A 119 16.73 -3.55 8.30
CA ASN A 119 16.73 -3.26 6.86
C ASN A 119 15.95 -4.36 6.13
N HIS A 120 14.61 -4.23 6.10
CA HIS A 120 13.74 -5.25 5.54
C HIS A 120 13.14 -4.81 4.21
N VAL A 121 13.48 -5.53 3.15
CA VAL A 121 13.15 -5.19 1.76
C VAL A 121 11.65 -5.00 1.51
N PHE A 122 10.77 -5.75 2.17
CA PHE A 122 9.32 -5.63 1.96
C PHE A 122 8.75 -4.31 2.45
N MET A 123 9.35 -3.67 3.45
CA MET A 123 8.94 -2.33 3.86
C MET A 123 9.38 -1.25 2.86
N GLY A 124 10.32 -1.58 1.97
CA GLY A 124 10.78 -0.73 0.86
C GLY A 124 9.79 -0.61 -0.31
N ASP A 125 8.72 -1.40 -0.35
CA ASP A 125 7.68 -1.29 -1.40
C ASP A 125 7.05 0.12 -1.47
N VAL A 126 7.12 0.92 -0.42
CA VAL A 126 6.70 2.32 -0.43
C VAL A 126 7.48 3.13 -1.47
N SER A 127 8.77 2.85 -1.66
CA SER A 127 9.60 3.52 -2.70
C SER A 127 9.14 3.11 -4.10
N ALA A 128 8.80 1.84 -4.31
CA ALA A 128 8.21 1.38 -5.56
C ALA A 128 6.83 2.03 -5.80
N TRP A 129 6.03 2.18 -4.76
CA TRP A 129 4.75 2.89 -4.86
C TRP A 129 4.97 4.36 -5.27
N MET A 130 5.92 5.07 -4.67
CA MET A 130 6.25 6.46 -5.05
C MET A 130 6.68 6.54 -6.51
N MET A 131 7.54 5.64 -6.98
CA MET A 131 7.99 5.59 -8.37
C MET A 131 6.83 5.30 -9.33
N ASN A 132 6.01 4.30 -9.03
CA ASN A 132 4.96 3.84 -9.93
C ASN A 132 3.71 4.72 -9.88
N GLN A 133 3.37 5.28 -8.73
CA GLN A 133 2.12 6.02 -8.55
C GLN A 133 2.32 7.54 -8.58
N LEU A 134 3.31 8.08 -7.88
CA LEU A 134 3.54 9.53 -7.89
C LEU A 134 4.31 9.97 -9.14
N ALA A 135 5.48 9.41 -9.41
CA ALA A 135 6.22 9.70 -10.62
C ALA A 135 5.60 9.07 -11.87
N GLY A 136 4.77 8.05 -11.67
CA GLY A 136 4.00 7.40 -12.74
C GLY A 136 4.81 6.56 -13.70
N ILE A 137 6.05 6.18 -13.34
CA ILE A 137 6.92 5.38 -14.22
C ILE A 137 6.56 3.91 -14.09
N ASN A 138 5.92 3.37 -15.09
CA ASN A 138 5.44 1.99 -15.13
C ASN A 138 5.90 1.28 -16.40
N TYR A 139 5.96 -0.04 -16.32
CA TYR A 139 6.17 -0.91 -17.48
C TYR A 139 4.84 -1.53 -17.93
N ASP A 140 4.74 -1.85 -19.21
CA ASP A 140 3.66 -2.67 -19.70
C ASP A 140 3.95 -4.15 -19.42
N ALA A 141 3.00 -4.82 -18.72
CA ALA A 141 3.14 -6.24 -18.39
C ALA A 141 3.12 -7.15 -19.63
N VAL A 142 2.54 -6.69 -20.73
CA VAL A 142 2.49 -7.42 -22.02
C VAL A 142 3.82 -7.30 -22.77
N GLU A 143 4.51 -6.16 -22.59
CA GLU A 143 5.82 -5.88 -23.20
C GLU A 143 6.88 -5.64 -22.10
N PRO A 144 7.34 -6.69 -21.40
CA PRO A 144 8.22 -6.57 -20.25
C PRO A 144 9.60 -5.99 -20.62
N GLY A 145 10.33 -5.53 -19.61
CA GLY A 145 11.69 -5.01 -19.76
C GLY A 145 11.74 -3.55 -20.24
N PHE A 146 10.69 -2.78 -19.95
CA PHE A 146 10.58 -1.36 -20.33
C PHE A 146 10.69 -1.09 -21.84
N ARG A 147 10.35 -2.06 -22.68
CA ARG A 147 10.22 -1.85 -24.13
C ARG A 147 9.05 -0.90 -24.45
N HIS A 148 7.99 -1.00 -23.66
CA HIS A 148 6.89 -0.06 -23.65
C HIS A 148 6.79 0.54 -22.24
N ILE A 149 6.93 1.87 -22.17
CA ILE A 149 6.91 2.62 -20.91
C ILE A 149 5.56 3.30 -20.79
N LEU A 150 4.90 3.11 -19.64
CA LEU A 150 3.67 3.81 -19.31
C LEU A 150 4.00 4.94 -18.34
N ILE A 151 3.62 6.17 -18.69
CA ILE A 151 3.79 7.35 -17.84
C ILE A 151 2.40 7.79 -17.37
N THR A 152 2.08 7.44 -16.13
CA THR A 152 0.75 7.65 -15.53
C THR A 152 0.87 8.25 -14.12
N PRO A 153 1.36 9.49 -13.96
CA PRO A 153 1.52 10.11 -12.67
C PRO A 153 0.18 10.42 -12.02
N HIS A 154 0.15 10.33 -10.70
CA HIS A 154 -0.97 10.81 -9.90
C HIS A 154 -0.56 12.08 -9.18
N PHE A 155 -1.41 13.12 -9.26
CA PHE A 155 -1.21 14.38 -8.54
C PHE A 155 -1.95 14.33 -7.21
N VAL A 156 -1.26 14.72 -6.15
CA VAL A 156 -1.77 14.72 -4.77
C VAL A 156 -1.78 16.16 -4.26
N GLU A 157 -2.83 16.56 -3.56
CA GLU A 157 -2.94 17.89 -2.99
C GLU A 157 -1.78 18.18 -2.03
N GLY A 158 -1.18 19.36 -2.14
CA GLY A 158 -0.03 19.78 -1.32
C GLY A 158 1.32 19.25 -1.79
N MET A 159 1.38 18.53 -2.92
CA MET A 159 2.64 18.11 -3.54
C MET A 159 2.93 19.00 -4.75
N ASP A 160 3.93 19.88 -4.62
CA ASP A 160 4.30 20.84 -5.68
C ASP A 160 4.99 20.19 -6.87
N TRP A 161 5.78 19.13 -6.63
CA TRP A 161 6.49 18.43 -7.67
C TRP A 161 6.86 16.99 -7.26
N VAL A 162 7.10 16.16 -8.25
CA VAL A 162 7.70 14.84 -8.11
C VAL A 162 8.74 14.65 -9.20
N LYS A 163 9.85 14.00 -8.86
CA LYS A 163 10.88 13.61 -9.82
C LYS A 163 11.15 12.11 -9.68
N GLY A 164 11.07 11.40 -10.79
CA GLY A 164 11.44 9.99 -10.89
C GLY A 164 12.38 9.79 -12.08
N GLU A 165 13.31 8.85 -11.94
CA GLU A 165 14.25 8.47 -12.99
C GLU A 165 14.45 6.96 -12.96
N TYR A 166 14.46 6.33 -14.13
CA TYR A 166 14.72 4.91 -14.28
C TYR A 166 15.68 4.67 -15.46
N HIS A 167 16.76 3.96 -15.18
CA HIS A 167 17.72 3.54 -16.19
C HIS A 167 17.39 2.11 -16.63
N SER A 168 16.80 1.99 -17.82
CA SER A 168 16.57 0.65 -18.39
C SER A 168 17.85 0.11 -19.03
N VAL A 169 17.99 -1.20 -19.04
CA VAL A 169 19.04 -1.93 -19.74
C VAL A 169 18.69 -2.17 -21.19
#